data_582423742c1f909f1a31e632bcb708e6
#
_entry.id   582423742c1f909f1a31e632bcb708e6
#
_cell.length_a   1.000
_cell.length_b   1.000
_cell.length_c   1.000
_cell.angle_alpha   90.00
_cell.angle_beta   90.00
_cell.angle_gamma   90.00
#
_symmetry.space_group_name_H-M   'P 1'
#
loop_
_entity.id
_entity.type
_entity.pdbx_description
1 polymer ?
#
loop_
_entity_poly.entity_id
_entity_poly.type
_entity_poly.pdbx_seq_one_letter_code
_entity_poly.pdbx_strand_id
1 'polypeptide(L)'
;MRPSHRQLEGIVLPYNDARWKKIFPPNDWRCRCRVVPRMAHEVKKETVEASQQRVDEFFGTATWKKAAAQGWGVNRALTGEVFTQNQFYIRRFQNKASKLLGRLYYNDWGLDSFAKRLAAATEPMPEYSGSAAEWYEAHKTLHDYKGREVVMDEKVFRTHTTGNYEKVRVPLLACVEEVLKNPDEVWLNDYHRPFRNMNFIKFYDGKVIDVICEVDENLEYRITTWFEIVQTPNLKQKTRSSRHIDPRWRYRRGLLIKKS
;
A
#
# COMPACT_ATOMS: atom_id res chain seq x y z
N MET A 1 -32.61 -10.60 -14.60
CA MET A 1 -32.35 -9.76 -13.41
C MET A 1 -32.08 -10.66 -12.21
N ARG A 2 -31.13 -10.36 -11.37
CA ARG A 2 -30.81 -11.17 -10.18
C ARG A 2 -31.91 -11.03 -9.13
N PRO A 3 -32.18 -12.07 -8.32
CA PRO A 3 -33.23 -12.00 -7.28
C PRO A 3 -33.07 -10.84 -6.32
N SER A 4 -31.81 -10.51 -5.94
CA SER A 4 -31.50 -9.37 -5.09
C SER A 4 -31.87 -8.02 -5.71
N HIS A 5 -31.66 -7.86 -7.02
CA HIS A 5 -31.96 -6.60 -7.71
C HIS A 5 -33.46 -6.42 -7.98
N ARG A 6 -34.21 -7.53 -8.12
CA ARG A 6 -35.66 -7.47 -8.27
C ARG A 6 -36.37 -6.85 -7.08
N GLN A 7 -35.82 -7.02 -5.89
CA GLN A 7 -36.39 -6.41 -4.68
C GLN A 7 -36.30 -4.88 -4.68
N LEU A 8 -35.38 -4.32 -5.46
CA LEU A 8 -35.19 -2.88 -5.62
C LEU A 8 -35.77 -2.33 -6.94
N GLU A 9 -36.47 -3.17 -7.74
CA GLU A 9 -37.06 -2.75 -9.01
C GLU A 9 -38.21 -1.79 -8.77
N GLY A 10 -38.24 -0.66 -9.48
CA GLY A 10 -39.28 0.31 -9.42
C GLY A 10 -39.38 1.10 -8.13
N ILE A 11 -38.42 1.07 -7.23
CA ILE A 11 -38.36 1.96 -6.07
C ILE A 11 -38.20 3.41 -6.53
N VAL A 12 -38.83 4.32 -5.82
CA VAL A 12 -38.72 5.76 -6.03
C VAL A 12 -38.33 6.43 -4.72
N LEU A 13 -37.21 7.11 -4.71
CA LEU A 13 -36.69 7.80 -3.53
C LEU A 13 -36.28 9.22 -3.90
N PRO A 14 -36.38 10.19 -2.98
CA PRO A 14 -35.83 11.52 -3.15
C PRO A 14 -34.32 11.44 -3.50
N TYR A 15 -33.82 12.40 -4.27
CA TYR A 15 -32.42 12.41 -4.69
C TYR A 15 -31.43 12.47 -3.52
N ASN A 16 -31.81 13.09 -2.42
CA ASN A 16 -31.04 13.26 -1.19
C ASN A 16 -31.31 12.17 -0.14
N ASP A 17 -32.08 11.12 -0.47
CA ASP A 17 -32.38 10.04 0.47
C ASP A 17 -31.08 9.27 0.81
N ALA A 18 -30.84 9.10 2.12
CA ALA A 18 -29.61 8.45 2.62
C ALA A 18 -29.46 7.00 2.14
N ARG A 19 -30.55 6.33 1.75
CA ARG A 19 -30.52 4.95 1.24
C ARG A 19 -29.72 4.84 -0.06
N TRP A 20 -29.68 5.91 -0.87
CA TRP A 20 -28.86 5.97 -2.08
C TRP A 20 -27.35 5.75 -1.81
N LYS A 21 -26.88 6.05 -0.61
CA LYS A 21 -25.49 5.77 -0.23
C LYS A 21 -25.16 4.28 -0.29
N LYS A 22 -26.16 3.40 -0.19
CA LYS A 22 -25.99 1.95 -0.14
C LYS A 22 -26.48 1.23 -1.39
N ILE A 23 -27.56 1.70 -2.02
CA ILE A 23 -28.24 0.96 -3.11
C ILE A 23 -28.05 1.58 -4.49
N PHE A 24 -27.34 2.68 -4.64
CA PHE A 24 -27.09 3.28 -5.96
C PHE A 24 -26.31 2.31 -6.85
N PRO A 25 -26.76 2.02 -8.09
CA PRO A 25 -26.04 1.11 -8.98
C PRO A 25 -24.63 1.60 -9.34
N PRO A 26 -23.69 0.67 -9.58
CA PRO A 26 -23.81 -0.79 -9.65
C PRO A 26 -23.72 -1.48 -8.28
N ASN A 27 -24.58 -2.45 -7.99
CA ASN A 27 -24.64 -3.17 -6.71
C ASN A 27 -24.20 -4.64 -6.77
N ASP A 28 -23.66 -5.10 -7.89
CA ASP A 28 -23.11 -6.44 -8.07
C ASP A 28 -22.38 -6.54 -9.42
N TRP A 29 -21.64 -7.64 -9.65
CA TRP A 29 -20.99 -7.94 -10.92
C TRP A 29 -22.00 -7.94 -12.07
N ARG A 30 -21.66 -7.26 -13.18
CA ARG A 30 -22.51 -7.14 -14.37
C ARG A 30 -23.88 -6.53 -14.04
N CYS A 31 -23.96 -5.67 -13.01
CA CYS A 31 -25.17 -4.91 -12.71
C CYS A 31 -25.51 -3.98 -13.90
N ARG A 32 -26.71 -4.12 -14.42
CA ARG A 32 -27.25 -3.28 -15.51
C ARG A 32 -28.40 -2.39 -15.03
N CYS A 33 -28.57 -2.27 -13.71
CA CYS A 33 -29.56 -1.37 -13.14
C CYS A 33 -29.19 0.07 -13.42
N ARG A 34 -30.19 0.89 -13.62
CA ARG A 34 -30.05 2.34 -13.83
C ARG A 34 -31.04 3.09 -12.95
N VAL A 35 -30.71 4.29 -12.57
CA VAL A 35 -31.63 5.24 -11.93
C VAL A 35 -32.14 6.19 -13.01
N VAL A 36 -33.43 6.43 -13.01
CA VAL A 36 -34.07 7.37 -13.94
C VAL A 36 -34.65 8.52 -13.11
N PRO A 37 -34.27 9.78 -13.35
CA PRO A 37 -34.83 10.91 -12.63
C PRO A 37 -36.32 11.10 -13.00
N ARG A 38 -37.10 11.49 -12.00
CA ARG A 38 -38.51 11.88 -12.14
C ARG A 38 -38.69 13.23 -11.47
N MET A 39 -39.64 14.01 -11.96
CA MET A 39 -39.99 15.25 -11.32
C MET A 39 -40.86 14.97 -10.09
N ALA A 40 -40.74 15.80 -9.04
CA ALA A 40 -41.43 15.56 -7.79
C ALA A 40 -42.97 15.51 -7.95
N HIS A 41 -43.52 16.29 -8.86
CA HIS A 41 -44.96 16.33 -9.12
C HIS A 41 -45.49 15.08 -9.85
N GLU A 42 -44.64 14.27 -10.45
CA GLU A 42 -45.00 13.01 -11.13
C GLU A 42 -45.09 11.82 -10.16
N VAL A 43 -44.68 12.00 -8.90
CA VAL A 43 -44.57 10.92 -7.92
C VAL A 43 -45.48 11.21 -6.71
N LYS A 44 -46.34 10.25 -6.39
CA LYS A 44 -47.18 10.32 -5.19
C LYS A 44 -46.34 10.07 -3.93
N LYS A 45 -46.69 10.78 -2.85
CA LYS A 45 -45.99 10.66 -1.55
C LYS A 45 -46.01 9.23 -1.01
N GLU A 46 -47.15 8.55 -1.14
CA GLU A 46 -47.33 7.15 -0.70
C GLU A 46 -46.41 6.19 -1.45
N THR A 47 -46.07 6.47 -2.72
CA THR A 47 -45.13 5.69 -3.50
C THR A 47 -43.69 5.81 -2.95
N VAL A 48 -43.31 7.01 -2.49
CA VAL A 48 -42.03 7.26 -1.86
C VAL A 48 -41.94 6.52 -0.52
N GLU A 49 -42.95 6.67 0.33
CA GLU A 49 -42.98 6.02 1.64
C GLU A 49 -42.92 4.48 1.54
N ALA A 50 -43.71 3.90 0.63
CA ALA A 50 -43.70 2.47 0.35
C ALA A 50 -42.31 2.01 -0.18
N SER A 51 -41.67 2.82 -1.00
CA SER A 51 -40.32 2.53 -1.52
C SER A 51 -39.27 2.58 -0.40
N GLN A 52 -39.38 3.54 0.51
CA GLN A 52 -38.51 3.67 1.66
C GLN A 52 -38.61 2.44 2.58
N GLN A 53 -39.86 2.07 2.92
CA GLN A 53 -40.10 0.88 3.73
C GLN A 53 -39.56 -0.38 3.08
N ARG A 54 -39.80 -0.57 1.79
CA ARG A 54 -39.33 -1.73 1.02
C ARG A 54 -37.79 -1.82 1.01
N VAL A 55 -37.08 -0.71 0.92
CA VAL A 55 -35.62 -0.67 1.00
C VAL A 55 -35.13 -1.00 2.41
N ASP A 56 -35.79 -0.49 3.45
CA ASP A 56 -35.42 -0.78 4.83
C ASP A 56 -35.62 -2.27 5.16
N GLU A 57 -36.74 -2.86 4.72
CA GLU A 57 -36.95 -4.31 4.82
C GLU A 57 -35.88 -5.10 4.07
N PHE A 58 -35.50 -4.64 2.87
CA PHE A 58 -34.42 -5.27 2.08
C PHE A 58 -33.09 -5.26 2.85
N PHE A 59 -32.73 -4.20 3.55
CA PHE A 59 -31.52 -4.14 4.37
C PHE A 59 -31.51 -5.16 5.52
N GLY A 60 -32.67 -5.60 5.98
CA GLY A 60 -32.81 -6.67 6.96
C GLY A 60 -32.55 -8.07 6.43
N THR A 61 -32.60 -8.28 5.10
CA THR A 61 -32.55 -9.60 4.48
C THR A 61 -31.16 -10.24 4.52
N ALA A 62 -31.12 -11.59 4.58
CA ALA A 62 -29.87 -12.34 4.46
C ALA A 62 -29.15 -12.06 3.12
N THR A 63 -29.91 -11.84 2.06
CA THR A 63 -29.40 -11.49 0.72
C THR A 63 -28.60 -10.19 0.75
N TRP A 64 -29.16 -9.15 1.39
CA TRP A 64 -28.45 -7.89 1.56
C TRP A 64 -27.20 -8.03 2.44
N LYS A 65 -27.33 -8.65 3.61
CA LYS A 65 -26.20 -8.87 4.52
C LYS A 65 -25.04 -9.60 3.84
N LYS A 66 -25.35 -10.62 3.03
CA LYS A 66 -24.34 -11.33 2.23
C LYS A 66 -23.69 -10.42 1.17
N ALA A 67 -24.47 -9.61 0.47
CA ALA A 67 -23.95 -8.68 -0.53
C ALA A 67 -23.06 -7.61 0.13
N ALA A 68 -23.48 -7.02 1.23
CA ALA A 68 -22.72 -6.02 1.98
C ALA A 68 -21.39 -6.60 2.51
N ALA A 69 -21.40 -7.84 3.04
CA ALA A 69 -20.19 -8.54 3.48
C ALA A 69 -19.20 -8.82 2.33
N GLN A 70 -19.66 -8.83 1.08
CA GLN A 70 -18.84 -8.96 -0.12
C GLN A 70 -18.36 -7.62 -0.68
N GLY A 71 -18.62 -6.52 0.03
CA GLY A 71 -18.23 -5.17 -0.38
C GLY A 71 -19.17 -4.49 -1.36
N TRP A 72 -20.40 -5.00 -1.51
CA TRP A 72 -21.49 -4.29 -2.17
C TRP A 72 -22.28 -3.47 -1.14
N GLY A 73 -23.07 -2.54 -1.58
CA GLY A 73 -23.82 -1.68 -0.66
C GLY A 73 -23.12 -0.36 -0.35
N VAL A 74 -22.31 0.10 -1.27
CA VAL A 74 -21.70 1.42 -1.27
C VAL A 74 -22.00 2.15 -2.57
N ASN A 75 -22.30 3.43 -2.49
CA ASN A 75 -22.43 4.27 -3.69
C ASN A 75 -21.03 4.66 -4.18
N ARG A 76 -20.56 3.98 -5.21
CA ARG A 76 -19.23 4.15 -5.77
C ARG A 76 -19.01 5.52 -6.40
N ALA A 77 -20.08 6.16 -6.84
CA ALA A 77 -19.98 7.52 -7.35
C ALA A 77 -19.67 8.55 -6.24
N LEU A 78 -20.02 8.24 -4.99
CA LEU A 78 -19.69 9.09 -3.84
C LEU A 78 -18.32 8.78 -3.24
N THR A 79 -17.92 7.51 -3.23
CA THR A 79 -16.65 7.09 -2.60
C THR A 79 -15.46 7.14 -3.57
N GLY A 80 -15.72 7.15 -4.88
CA GLY A 80 -14.67 7.01 -5.89
C GLY A 80 -14.04 5.61 -5.97
N GLU A 81 -14.45 4.70 -5.09
CA GLU A 81 -13.92 3.34 -5.05
C GLU A 81 -14.62 2.43 -6.06
N VAL A 82 -13.90 1.96 -7.05
CA VAL A 82 -14.40 0.95 -7.98
C VAL A 82 -14.52 -0.41 -7.30
N PHE A 83 -13.60 -0.73 -6.41
CA PHE A 83 -13.55 -1.98 -5.66
C PHE A 83 -13.33 -1.74 -4.18
N THR A 84 -14.11 -2.40 -3.32
CA THR A 84 -13.89 -2.35 -1.87
C THR A 84 -12.97 -3.49 -1.44
N GLN A 85 -12.20 -3.28 -0.38
CA GLN A 85 -11.27 -4.27 0.18
C GLN A 85 -11.97 -5.58 0.57
N ASN A 86 -13.26 -5.51 0.89
CA ASN A 86 -14.06 -6.66 1.32
C ASN A 86 -14.59 -7.53 0.18
N GLN A 87 -14.43 -7.14 -1.06
CA GLN A 87 -14.87 -7.95 -2.19
C GLN A 87 -14.07 -9.24 -2.29
N PHE A 88 -14.77 -10.36 -2.39
CA PHE A 88 -14.16 -11.71 -2.42
C PHE A 88 -13.04 -11.83 -3.45
N TYR A 89 -13.21 -11.25 -4.63
CA TYR A 89 -12.21 -11.35 -5.67
C TYR A 89 -10.97 -10.47 -5.36
N ILE A 90 -11.14 -9.31 -4.69
CA ILE A 90 -10.02 -8.48 -4.24
C ILE A 90 -9.19 -9.23 -3.20
N ARG A 91 -9.82 -9.82 -2.18
CA ARG A 91 -9.11 -10.66 -1.21
C ARG A 91 -8.38 -11.82 -1.86
N ARG A 92 -9.03 -12.50 -2.81
CA ARG A 92 -8.41 -13.60 -3.54
C ARG A 92 -7.29 -13.13 -4.46
N PHE A 93 -7.45 -11.98 -5.09
CA PHE A 93 -6.44 -11.37 -5.95
C PHE A 93 -5.24 -10.90 -5.12
N GLN A 94 -5.47 -10.19 -4.04
CA GLN A 94 -4.40 -9.75 -3.12
C GLN A 94 -3.55 -10.93 -2.65
N ASN A 95 -4.17 -12.00 -2.16
CA ASN A 95 -3.46 -13.20 -1.72
C ASN A 95 -2.63 -13.88 -2.82
N LYS A 96 -3.13 -13.89 -4.05
CA LYS A 96 -2.41 -14.46 -5.19
C LYS A 96 -1.36 -13.49 -5.75
N ALA A 97 -1.71 -12.22 -5.89
CA ALA A 97 -0.81 -11.19 -6.41
C ALA A 97 0.38 -10.99 -5.47
N SER A 98 0.17 -10.90 -4.16
CA SER A 98 1.21 -10.85 -3.15
C SER A 98 2.21 -12.00 -3.28
N LYS A 99 1.70 -13.24 -3.44
CA LYS A 99 2.55 -14.42 -3.63
C LYS A 99 3.35 -14.38 -4.92
N LEU A 100 2.76 -13.87 -5.98
CA LEU A 100 3.43 -13.73 -7.29
C LEU A 100 4.46 -12.61 -7.24
N LEU A 101 4.06 -11.42 -6.80
CA LEU A 101 4.93 -10.25 -6.69
C LEU A 101 6.13 -10.51 -5.78
N GLY A 102 5.91 -11.20 -4.65
CA GLY A 102 6.98 -11.59 -3.75
C GLY A 102 8.00 -12.60 -4.34
N ARG A 103 7.77 -13.11 -5.56
CA ARG A 103 8.71 -13.96 -6.29
C ARG A 103 9.46 -13.23 -7.40
N LEU A 104 9.09 -11.99 -7.69
CA LEU A 104 9.75 -11.17 -8.69
C LEU A 104 10.98 -10.50 -8.09
N TYR A 105 12.06 -10.45 -8.85
CA TYR A 105 13.34 -9.87 -8.49
C TYR A 105 13.69 -8.74 -9.45
N TYR A 106 14.75 -8.03 -9.17
CA TYR A 106 15.20 -6.88 -9.96
C TYR A 106 15.35 -7.19 -11.46
N ASN A 107 15.80 -8.38 -11.84
CA ASN A 107 15.96 -8.80 -13.22
C ASN A 107 14.62 -9.01 -13.94
N ASP A 108 13.57 -9.44 -13.23
CA ASP A 108 12.22 -9.56 -13.80
C ASP A 108 11.63 -8.19 -14.18
N TRP A 109 12.17 -7.11 -13.59
CA TRP A 109 11.81 -5.73 -13.88
C TRP A 109 12.77 -5.06 -14.87
N GLY A 110 13.72 -5.81 -15.46
CA GLY A 110 14.70 -5.30 -16.41
C GLY A 110 15.75 -4.38 -15.78
N LEU A 111 16.03 -4.54 -14.49
CA LEU A 111 17.05 -3.77 -13.80
C LEU A 111 18.40 -4.49 -13.83
N ASP A 112 19.47 -3.70 -13.81
CA ASP A 112 20.84 -4.19 -13.69
C ASP A 112 21.11 -4.81 -12.32
N SER A 113 22.12 -5.69 -12.27
CA SER A 113 22.61 -6.30 -11.03
C SER A 113 23.13 -5.25 -10.04
N PHE A 114 23.23 -5.61 -8.76
CA PHE A 114 23.87 -4.75 -7.75
C PHE A 114 25.26 -4.31 -8.17
N ALA A 115 26.09 -5.24 -8.64
CA ALA A 115 27.45 -4.93 -9.04
C ALA A 115 27.51 -3.90 -10.18
N LYS A 116 26.64 -4.02 -11.16
CA LYS A 116 26.59 -3.09 -12.29
C LYS A 116 26.07 -1.72 -11.87
N ARG A 117 25.02 -1.67 -11.06
CA ARG A 117 24.47 -0.41 -10.51
C ARG A 117 25.49 0.29 -9.62
N LEU A 118 26.17 -0.46 -8.73
CA LEU A 118 27.19 0.08 -7.84
C LEU A 118 28.40 0.64 -8.62
N ALA A 119 28.84 -0.06 -9.67
CA ALA A 119 29.92 0.42 -10.52
C ALA A 119 29.58 1.67 -11.33
N ALA A 120 28.31 1.93 -11.56
CA ALA A 120 27.82 3.13 -12.26
C ALA A 120 27.56 4.32 -11.33
N ALA A 121 27.47 4.11 -10.01
CA ALA A 121 27.22 5.16 -9.04
C ALA A 121 28.50 5.97 -8.78
N THR A 122 28.39 7.28 -8.84
CA THR A 122 29.53 8.21 -8.66
C THR A 122 29.29 9.25 -7.58
N GLU A 123 28.07 9.28 -7.02
CA GLU A 123 27.70 10.22 -5.94
C GLU A 123 28.39 9.79 -4.63
N PRO A 124 29.15 10.67 -3.98
CA PRO A 124 29.76 10.34 -2.70
C PRO A 124 28.69 10.20 -1.62
N MET A 125 28.81 9.19 -0.76
CA MET A 125 27.91 9.00 0.36
C MET A 125 28.20 10.03 1.44
N PRO A 126 27.22 10.83 1.89
CA PRO A 126 27.41 11.73 3.03
C PRO A 126 27.52 10.93 4.33
N GLU A 127 28.38 11.37 5.24
CA GLU A 127 28.53 10.77 6.57
C GLU A 127 28.13 11.75 7.67
N TYR A 128 27.39 11.25 8.65
CA TYR A 128 26.99 12.03 9.83
C TYR A 128 28.01 11.89 10.94
N SER A 129 28.47 13.02 11.49
CA SER A 129 29.42 13.08 12.61
C SER A 129 28.89 13.79 13.86
N GLY A 130 27.62 14.21 13.82
CA GLY A 130 26.98 14.92 14.94
C GLY A 130 26.38 13.99 16.00
N SER A 131 25.67 14.59 16.94
CA SER A 131 24.94 13.85 17.97
C SER A 131 23.70 13.18 17.40
N ALA A 132 23.55 11.86 17.63
CA ALA A 132 22.36 11.14 17.22
C ALA A 132 21.07 11.73 17.83
N ALA A 133 21.14 12.21 19.07
CA ALA A 133 19.98 12.84 19.73
C ALA A 133 19.56 14.15 19.07
N GLU A 134 20.51 15.00 18.69
CA GLU A 134 20.22 16.24 17.96
C GLU A 134 19.62 15.95 16.58
N TRP A 135 20.16 14.96 15.90
CA TRP A 135 19.61 14.53 14.62
C TRP A 135 18.14 14.07 14.76
N TYR A 136 17.85 13.27 15.79
CA TYR A 136 16.49 12.78 16.03
C TYR A 136 15.51 13.92 16.29
N GLU A 137 15.87 14.89 17.13
CA GLU A 137 14.99 16.04 17.42
C GLU A 137 14.62 16.83 16.16
N ALA A 138 15.53 16.93 15.21
CA ALA A 138 15.30 17.63 13.95
C ALA A 138 14.55 16.79 12.90
N HIS A 139 14.52 15.44 13.03
CA HIS A 139 14.06 14.52 11.98
C HIS A 139 13.01 13.51 12.47
N LYS A 140 12.19 13.86 13.45
CA LYS A 140 11.07 13.03 13.94
C LYS A 140 10.08 12.70 12.84
N THR A 141 9.88 13.63 11.94
CA THR A 141 9.06 13.52 10.76
C THR A 141 9.87 13.87 9.52
N LEU A 142 9.91 12.98 8.58
CA LEU A 142 10.58 13.10 7.30
C LEU A 142 9.55 13.05 6.16
N HIS A 143 9.98 13.25 4.94
CA HIS A 143 9.12 13.13 3.77
C HIS A 143 9.78 12.26 2.71
N ASP A 144 9.00 11.43 2.05
CA ASP A 144 9.49 10.64 0.93
C ASP A 144 9.45 11.43 -0.40
N TYR A 145 9.90 10.78 -1.47
CA TYR A 145 9.95 11.36 -2.83
C TYR A 145 8.59 11.77 -3.42
N LYS A 146 7.47 11.39 -2.78
CA LYS A 146 6.10 11.82 -3.13
C LYS A 146 5.56 12.86 -2.17
N GLY A 147 6.36 13.35 -1.23
CA GLY A 147 5.94 14.29 -0.21
C GLY A 147 5.09 13.68 0.92
N ARG A 148 5.06 12.34 1.04
CA ARG A 148 4.33 11.67 2.11
C ARG A 148 5.14 11.71 3.38
N GLU A 149 4.44 11.95 4.49
CA GLU A 149 5.03 11.95 5.81
C GLU A 149 5.54 10.55 6.20
N VAL A 150 6.74 10.50 6.77
CA VAL A 150 7.40 9.28 7.25
C VAL A 150 7.89 9.54 8.66
N VAL A 151 7.34 8.80 9.63
CA VAL A 151 7.64 9.01 11.05
C VAL A 151 8.85 8.17 11.46
N MET A 152 9.74 8.79 12.24
CA MET A 152 10.82 8.11 12.95
C MET A 152 10.40 7.88 14.40
N ASP A 153 10.06 6.64 14.75
CA ASP A 153 9.73 6.27 16.12
C ASP A 153 10.97 6.32 17.04
N GLU A 154 10.84 6.92 18.23
CA GLU A 154 11.94 7.09 19.16
C GLU A 154 12.55 5.76 19.61
N LYS A 155 11.74 4.75 19.87
CA LYS A 155 12.20 3.44 20.30
C LYS A 155 13.00 2.74 19.19
N VAL A 156 12.52 2.83 17.95
CA VAL A 156 13.23 2.32 16.77
C VAL A 156 14.55 3.06 16.61
N PHE A 157 14.54 4.38 16.67
CA PHE A 157 15.74 5.20 16.56
C PHE A 157 16.79 4.83 17.61
N ARG A 158 16.42 4.81 18.89
CA ARG A 158 17.32 4.44 20.00
C ARG A 158 17.89 3.02 19.81
N THR A 159 17.09 2.06 19.41
CA THR A 159 17.55 0.68 19.16
C THR A 159 18.65 0.63 18.11
N HIS A 160 18.61 1.51 17.11
CA HIS A 160 19.54 1.51 15.98
C HIS A 160 20.73 2.47 16.16
N THR A 161 20.71 3.33 17.17
CA THR A 161 21.78 4.33 17.40
C THR A 161 22.54 4.13 18.71
N THR A 162 22.32 2.99 19.38
CA THR A 162 23.03 2.66 20.64
C THR A 162 23.71 1.30 20.56
N GLY A 163 24.69 1.09 21.44
CA GLY A 163 25.41 -0.17 21.58
C GLY A 163 26.15 -0.59 20.33
N ASN A 164 26.00 -1.84 19.93
CA ASN A 164 26.74 -2.41 18.79
C ASN A 164 26.36 -1.78 17.43
N TYR A 165 25.20 -1.14 17.36
CA TYR A 165 24.72 -0.52 16.12
C TYR A 165 25.20 0.91 15.93
N GLU A 166 25.59 1.60 17.00
CA GLU A 166 25.99 3.01 16.98
C GLU A 166 27.03 3.31 15.91
N LYS A 167 28.15 2.58 15.93
CA LYS A 167 29.27 2.76 14.98
C LYS A 167 28.90 2.54 13.51
N VAL A 168 27.84 1.79 13.26
CA VAL A 168 27.46 1.38 11.90
C VAL A 168 26.26 2.19 11.39
N ARG A 169 25.41 2.66 12.29
CA ARG A 169 24.12 3.30 11.90
C ARG A 169 24.15 4.82 12.05
N VAL A 170 24.87 5.35 13.03
CA VAL A 170 24.93 6.80 13.25
C VAL A 170 25.57 7.52 12.04
N PRO A 171 26.68 7.04 11.45
CA PRO A 171 27.24 7.68 10.26
C PRO A 171 26.29 7.72 9.06
N LEU A 172 25.32 6.80 8.99
CA LEU A 172 24.34 6.73 7.91
C LEU A 172 23.15 7.70 8.08
N LEU A 173 23.04 8.39 9.20
CA LEU A 173 21.94 9.33 9.46
C LEU A 173 21.88 10.46 8.42
N ALA A 174 23.01 10.90 7.90
CA ALA A 174 23.06 11.88 6.81
C ALA A 174 22.38 11.40 5.53
N CYS A 175 22.32 10.08 5.33
CA CYS A 175 21.72 9.50 4.13
C CYS A 175 20.19 9.29 4.25
N VAL A 176 19.63 9.18 5.46
CA VAL A 176 18.24 8.72 5.67
C VAL A 176 17.26 9.62 4.94
N GLU A 177 17.35 10.93 5.13
CA GLU A 177 16.47 11.89 4.48
C GLU A 177 16.65 11.89 2.96
N GLU A 178 17.89 11.88 2.49
CA GLU A 178 18.22 11.87 1.06
C GLU A 178 17.70 10.60 0.37
N VAL A 179 17.87 9.44 0.98
CA VAL A 179 17.36 8.15 0.46
C VAL A 179 15.84 8.14 0.36
N LEU A 180 15.13 8.77 1.30
CA LEU A 180 13.67 8.88 1.23
C LEU A 180 13.24 9.85 0.12
N LYS A 181 13.90 11.01 -0.02
CA LYS A 181 13.56 12.05 -0.99
C LYS A 181 13.96 11.70 -2.42
N ASN A 182 15.14 11.13 -2.59
CA ASN A 182 15.75 10.86 -3.89
C ASN A 182 16.23 9.40 -4.03
N PRO A 183 15.37 8.39 -3.80
CA PRO A 183 15.76 7.00 -3.96
C PRO A 183 15.97 6.65 -5.44
N ASP A 184 16.95 5.82 -5.73
CA ASP A 184 17.12 5.21 -7.06
C ASP A 184 16.06 4.16 -7.33
N GLU A 185 15.74 3.37 -6.32
CA GLU A 185 14.74 2.31 -6.41
C GLU A 185 13.85 2.31 -5.17
N VAL A 186 12.55 2.09 -5.39
CA VAL A 186 11.60 1.85 -4.29
C VAL A 186 10.87 0.55 -4.54
N TRP A 187 10.94 -0.33 -3.57
CA TRP A 187 10.37 -1.67 -3.63
C TRP A 187 9.31 -1.88 -2.56
N LEU A 188 8.16 -2.42 -2.94
CA LEU A 188 7.14 -2.88 -2.01
C LEU A 188 7.29 -4.39 -1.82
N ASN A 189 7.67 -4.77 -0.61
CA ASN A 189 7.79 -6.16 -0.20
C ASN A 189 6.63 -6.53 0.72
N ASP A 190 5.79 -7.45 0.29
CA ASP A 190 4.72 -8.02 1.11
C ASP A 190 5.12 -9.42 1.57
N TYR A 191 5.64 -9.53 2.78
CA TYR A 191 6.13 -10.78 3.36
C TYR A 191 5.08 -11.53 4.17
N HIS A 192 3.81 -11.47 3.80
CA HIS A 192 2.71 -12.13 4.53
C HIS A 192 2.48 -11.62 5.95
N ARG A 193 2.94 -10.42 6.26
CA ARG A 193 2.66 -9.74 7.52
C ARG A 193 1.52 -8.72 7.33
N PRO A 194 0.82 -8.30 8.40
CA PRO A 194 -0.20 -7.25 8.30
C PRO A 194 0.37 -5.91 7.84
N PHE A 195 1.69 -5.73 7.95
CA PHE A 195 2.41 -4.53 7.52
C PHE A 195 3.15 -4.79 6.21
N ARG A 196 3.19 -3.79 5.37
CA ARG A 196 3.90 -3.82 4.07
C ARG A 196 5.22 -3.09 4.23
N ASN A 197 6.31 -3.72 3.88
CA ASN A 197 7.62 -3.10 3.91
C ASN A 197 7.91 -2.42 2.57
N MET A 198 8.31 -1.16 2.65
CA MET A 198 8.87 -0.42 1.51
C MET A 198 10.36 -0.22 1.73
N ASN A 199 11.14 -0.69 0.77
CA ASN A 199 12.59 -0.49 0.72
C ASN A 199 12.88 0.71 -0.19
N PHE A 200 13.53 1.73 0.34
CA PHE A 200 14.05 2.87 -0.39
C PHE A 200 15.55 2.68 -0.55
N ILE A 201 16.02 2.46 -1.76
CA ILE A 201 17.41 2.12 -2.04
C ILE A 201 18.05 3.26 -2.82
N LYS A 202 19.25 3.67 -2.38
CA LYS A 202 20.11 4.61 -3.11
C LYS A 202 21.52 4.05 -3.24
N PHE A 203 22.07 4.20 -4.44
CA PHE A 203 23.43 3.78 -4.77
C PHE A 203 24.36 4.99 -4.71
N TYR A 204 25.40 4.87 -3.92
CA TYR A 204 26.50 5.82 -3.83
C TYR A 204 27.77 5.19 -4.37
N ASP A 205 28.84 5.97 -4.52
CA ASP A 205 30.16 5.43 -4.90
C ASP A 205 30.62 4.37 -3.88
N GLY A 206 30.72 3.14 -4.35
CA GLY A 206 31.10 1.98 -3.53
C GLY A 206 30.12 1.52 -2.46
N LYS A 207 28.98 2.21 -2.22
CA LYS A 207 28.04 1.91 -1.14
C LYS A 207 26.59 1.91 -1.60
N VAL A 208 25.74 1.12 -0.92
CA VAL A 208 24.30 1.09 -1.17
C VAL A 208 23.56 1.20 0.15
N ILE A 209 22.71 2.17 0.27
CA ILE A 209 21.91 2.41 1.49
C ILE A 209 20.44 2.00 1.24
N ASP A 210 19.89 1.29 2.20
CA ASP A 210 18.48 0.91 2.24
C ASP A 210 17.82 1.50 3.48
N VAL A 211 16.74 2.24 3.28
CA VAL A 211 15.83 2.71 4.35
C VAL A 211 14.54 1.94 4.22
N ILE A 212 14.19 1.18 5.24
CA ILE A 212 12.98 0.36 5.25
C ILE A 212 11.91 1.05 6.07
N CYS A 213 10.75 1.24 5.45
CA CYS A 213 9.54 1.75 6.09
C CYS A 213 8.47 0.66 6.15
N GLU A 214 7.76 0.56 7.27
CA GLU A 214 6.48 -0.15 7.33
C GLU A 214 5.34 0.79 6.94
N VAL A 215 4.35 0.23 6.27
CA VAL A 215 3.11 0.92 5.91
C VAL A 215 1.97 0.16 6.57
N ASP A 216 1.29 0.79 7.50
CA ASP A 216 0.18 0.18 8.21
C ASP A 216 -1.14 0.22 7.39
N GLU A 217 -2.22 -0.27 8.00
CA GLU A 217 -3.56 -0.32 7.37
C GLU A 217 -4.15 1.08 7.11
N ASN A 218 -3.67 2.11 7.82
CA ASN A 218 -4.08 3.51 7.65
C ASN A 218 -3.21 4.25 6.63
N LEU A 219 -2.25 3.56 6.00
CA LEU A 219 -1.26 4.12 5.10
C LEU A 219 -0.27 5.08 5.79
N GLU A 220 -0.08 4.93 7.10
CA GLU A 220 0.97 5.61 7.82
C GLU A 220 2.32 4.94 7.56
N TYR A 221 3.33 5.76 7.28
CA TYR A 221 4.68 5.32 7.00
C TYR A 221 5.56 5.52 8.21
N ARG A 222 6.26 4.46 8.64
CA ARG A 222 7.18 4.50 9.77
C ARG A 222 8.50 3.84 9.41
N ILE A 223 9.61 4.51 9.68
CA ILE A 223 10.93 3.91 9.50
C ILE A 223 11.12 2.79 10.52
N THR A 224 11.49 1.61 10.05
CA THR A 224 11.81 0.46 10.89
C THR A 224 13.31 0.22 11.01
N THR A 225 14.07 0.55 9.97
CA THR A 225 15.53 0.41 9.99
C THR A 225 16.16 1.12 8.79
N TRP A 226 17.44 1.42 8.89
CA TRP A 226 18.29 1.89 7.79
C TRP A 226 19.65 1.22 7.88
N PHE A 227 20.28 0.90 6.77
CA PHE A 227 21.59 0.22 6.76
C PHE A 227 22.25 0.24 5.41
N GLU A 228 23.58 -0.01 5.42
CA GLU A 228 24.33 -0.30 4.23
C GLU A 228 24.12 -1.76 3.81
N ILE A 229 23.78 -2.00 2.55
CA ILE A 229 23.70 -3.34 1.97
C ILE A 229 25.13 -3.79 1.65
N VAL A 230 25.76 -4.49 2.57
CA VAL A 230 27.11 -5.04 2.37
C VAL A 230 27.06 -6.43 1.76
N GLN A 231 28.02 -6.72 0.90
CA GLN A 231 28.24 -8.07 0.40
C GLN A 231 28.89 -8.90 1.51
N THR A 232 28.15 -9.78 2.14
CA THR A 232 28.71 -10.73 3.11
C THR A 232 29.17 -11.98 2.37
N PRO A 233 30.49 -12.31 2.40
CA PRO A 233 31.07 -13.47 1.70
C PRO A 233 30.47 -14.81 2.12
N ASN A 234 29.84 -14.88 3.29
CA ASN A 234 29.43 -16.11 3.95
C ASN A 234 27.93 -16.40 3.97
N LEU A 235 27.09 -15.63 3.28
CA LEU A 235 25.69 -16.01 3.11
C LEU A 235 25.59 -17.15 2.09
N LYS A 236 25.96 -18.35 2.51
CA LYS A 236 25.55 -19.61 1.87
C LYS A 236 24.06 -19.80 2.02
N GLN A 237 23.27 -18.94 1.40
CA GLN A 237 21.85 -19.25 1.21
C GLN A 237 21.77 -20.34 0.14
N LYS A 238 21.54 -21.56 0.58
CA LYS A 238 21.05 -22.65 -0.25
C LYS A 238 19.64 -22.30 -0.72
N THR A 239 19.49 -21.52 -1.76
CA THR A 239 18.25 -21.40 -2.48
C THR A 239 18.21 -22.48 -3.54
N ARG A 240 17.12 -23.24 -3.56
CA ARG A 240 16.91 -24.42 -4.42
C ARG A 240 17.02 -24.17 -5.94
N SER A 241 17.21 -22.94 -6.39
CA SER A 241 17.25 -22.59 -7.80
C SER A 241 18.34 -21.56 -8.19
N SER A 242 19.32 -21.31 -7.35
CA SER A 242 20.26 -20.22 -7.57
C SER A 242 21.47 -20.63 -8.41
N ARG A 243 21.32 -20.59 -9.69
CA ARG A 243 22.48 -20.30 -10.53
C ARG A 243 22.58 -18.77 -10.63
N HIS A 244 23.50 -18.15 -9.87
CA HIS A 244 23.91 -16.75 -10.06
C HIS A 244 23.04 -15.62 -9.51
N ILE A 245 22.27 -15.80 -8.44
CA ILE A 245 21.59 -14.67 -7.79
C ILE A 245 22.54 -14.06 -6.75
N ASP A 246 22.82 -12.78 -6.89
CA ASP A 246 23.52 -11.97 -5.88
C ASP A 246 22.81 -12.14 -4.54
N PRO A 247 23.50 -12.45 -3.42
CA PRO A 247 22.86 -12.61 -2.10
C PRO A 247 22.12 -11.37 -1.61
N ARG A 248 22.35 -10.20 -2.23
CA ARG A 248 21.64 -8.94 -1.97
C ARG A 248 20.28 -8.84 -2.67
N TRP A 249 19.92 -9.81 -3.51
CA TRP A 249 18.66 -9.84 -4.25
C TRP A 249 17.41 -9.66 -3.37
N ARG A 250 17.45 -10.09 -2.11
CA ARG A 250 16.35 -10.03 -1.15
C ARG A 250 15.83 -8.61 -0.89
N TYR A 251 16.68 -7.59 -1.09
CA TYR A 251 16.30 -6.18 -0.90
C TYR A 251 15.67 -5.59 -2.16
N ARG A 252 15.94 -6.18 -3.33
CA ARG A 252 15.42 -5.76 -4.63
C ARG A 252 14.46 -6.80 -5.20
N ARG A 253 13.38 -7.02 -4.43
CA ARG A 253 12.38 -8.04 -4.69
C ARG A 253 10.99 -7.51 -4.37
N GLY A 254 9.95 -7.99 -5.08
CA GLY A 254 8.57 -7.59 -4.89
C GLY A 254 8.08 -6.68 -6.02
N LEU A 255 7.23 -5.72 -5.70
CA LEU A 255 6.73 -4.75 -6.66
C LEU A 255 7.68 -3.55 -6.73
N LEU A 256 8.22 -3.30 -7.92
CA LEU A 256 9.00 -2.09 -8.17
C LEU A 256 8.05 -0.89 -8.30
N ILE A 257 8.19 0.09 -7.41
CA ILE A 257 7.35 1.30 -7.36
C ILE A 257 8.01 2.48 -8.07
N LYS A 258 9.34 2.60 -7.96
CA LYS A 258 10.14 3.66 -8.59
C LYS A 258 11.46 3.07 -9.05
N LYS A 259 11.94 3.54 -10.21
CA LYS A 259 13.31 3.38 -10.70
C LYS A 259 13.82 4.72 -11.23
N SER A 260 15.09 5.01 -11.03
CA SER A 260 15.84 6.06 -11.73
C SER A 260 16.39 5.52 -13.03
#